data_9e22e2e459f5fed7fd2bef65c9648802
#
_entry.id   9e22e2e459f5fed7fd2bef65c9648802
#
_cell.length_a   1.000
_cell.length_b   1.000
_cell.length_c   1.000
_cell.angle_alpha   90.00
_cell.angle_beta   90.00
_cell.angle_gamma   90.00
#
_symmetry.space_group_name_H-M   'P 1'
#
loop_
_entity.id
_entity.type
_entity.pdbx_description
1 polymer ?
#
loop_
_entity_poly.entity_id
_entity_poly.type
_entity_poly.pdbx_seq_one_letter_code
_entity_poly.pdbx_strand_id
1 'polypeptide(L)'
;MYQKYTEDLAPVLHATQLALPIATVAPSWTPVCFGSMYTGVSPDVHGIKGYVKPVITVDSLFDSLPRSGKKVALVTVAKSSMAMVYLNREIDYYIEEYDDAVTEKALELIQKDQYDLIVVYNQEYDDMIHRTQPESPEAMAAFHHHIDAFDRLTKCVKANWADHDAMVVWASDHGNHMNDQDHGAHGEDCPRDINVMHYYGIYPKKHP
;
A
#
# COMPACT_ATOMS: atom_id res chain seq x y z
N MET A 1 -12.49 -8.31 -6.75
CA MET A 1 -11.22 -9.06 -6.83
C MET A 1 -11.11 -10.09 -5.71
N TYR A 2 -10.91 -9.72 -4.45
CA TYR A 2 -10.63 -10.66 -3.34
C TYR A 2 -11.66 -11.77 -3.13
N GLN A 3 -12.94 -11.58 -3.41
CA GLN A 3 -13.94 -12.64 -3.33
C GLN A 3 -13.90 -13.63 -4.50
N LYS A 4 -13.47 -13.17 -5.67
CA LYS A 4 -13.41 -13.96 -6.90
C LYS A 4 -12.09 -14.74 -7.02
N TYR A 5 -10.99 -14.17 -6.53
CA TYR A 5 -9.63 -14.67 -6.69
C TYR A 5 -9.02 -15.10 -5.35
N THR A 6 -9.80 -15.81 -4.53
CA THR A 6 -9.36 -16.27 -3.20
C THR A 6 -8.19 -17.25 -3.29
N GLU A 7 -8.15 -18.09 -4.34
CA GLU A 7 -7.05 -19.05 -4.55
C GLU A 7 -5.75 -18.31 -4.86
N ASP A 8 -5.80 -17.27 -5.70
CA ASP A 8 -4.62 -16.45 -6.02
C ASP A 8 -4.10 -15.70 -4.78
N LEU A 9 -5.01 -15.28 -3.89
CA LEU A 9 -4.66 -14.62 -2.63
C LEU A 9 -4.14 -15.59 -1.55
N ALA A 10 -4.00 -16.89 -1.83
CA ALA A 10 -3.54 -17.85 -0.82
C ALA A 10 -2.25 -17.42 -0.09
N PRO A 11 -1.20 -16.86 -0.74
CA PRO A 11 -0.02 -16.38 -0.02
C PRO A 11 -0.33 -15.27 1.00
N VAL A 12 -1.24 -14.33 0.64
CA VAL A 12 -1.68 -13.26 1.53
C VAL A 12 -2.48 -13.83 2.70
N LEU A 13 -3.43 -14.72 2.43
CA LEU A 13 -4.29 -15.35 3.44
C LEU A 13 -3.49 -16.24 4.41
N HIS A 14 -2.45 -16.92 3.94
CA HIS A 14 -1.56 -17.71 4.79
C HIS A 14 -0.65 -16.85 5.66
N ALA A 15 -0.34 -15.64 5.21
CA ALA A 15 0.52 -14.70 5.93
C ALA A 15 -0.24 -13.84 6.94
N THR A 16 -1.57 -13.82 6.92
CA THR A 16 -2.39 -12.89 7.71
C THR A 16 -3.45 -13.63 8.51
N GLN A 17 -3.81 -13.11 9.69
CA GLN A 17 -4.79 -13.71 10.59
C GLN A 17 -6.09 -12.90 10.65
N LEU A 18 -6.06 -11.65 10.21
CA LEU A 18 -7.21 -10.75 10.27
C LEU A 18 -7.44 -10.12 8.89
N ALA A 19 -8.67 -10.19 8.42
CA ALA A 19 -9.13 -9.51 7.21
C ALA A 19 -10.25 -8.54 7.58
N LEU A 20 -10.08 -7.27 7.26
CA LEU A 20 -11.04 -6.22 7.58
C LEU A 20 -11.60 -5.60 6.30
N PRO A 21 -12.93 -5.54 6.15
CA PRO A 21 -13.54 -4.72 5.12
C PRO A 21 -13.35 -3.24 5.49
N ILE A 22 -12.82 -2.47 4.54
CA ILE A 22 -12.56 -1.05 4.68
C ILE A 22 -13.39 -0.31 3.62
N ALA A 23 -14.07 0.75 4.02
CA ALA A 23 -14.57 1.75 3.09
C ALA A 23 -13.50 2.83 2.96
N THR A 24 -12.92 2.96 1.76
CA THR A 24 -12.02 4.08 1.47
C THR A 24 -12.83 5.37 1.28
N VAL A 25 -12.18 6.47 0.95
CA VAL A 25 -12.84 7.78 0.83
C VAL A 25 -13.26 8.07 -0.62
N ALA A 26 -14.26 8.92 -0.78
CA ALA A 26 -14.64 9.49 -2.07
C ALA A 26 -14.14 10.95 -2.18
N PRO A 27 -13.67 11.37 -3.38
CA PRO A 27 -13.43 10.56 -4.57
C PRO A 27 -12.24 9.61 -4.36
N SER A 28 -12.34 8.39 -4.86
CA SER A 28 -11.35 7.31 -4.63
C SER A 28 -10.10 7.43 -5.53
N TRP A 29 -9.58 8.63 -5.66
CA TRP A 29 -8.29 8.87 -6.29
C TRP A 29 -7.14 8.52 -5.35
N THR A 30 -6.10 7.87 -5.84
CA THR A 30 -4.92 7.45 -5.07
C THR A 30 -4.39 8.52 -4.11
N PRO A 31 -4.16 9.80 -4.51
CA PRO A 31 -3.66 10.80 -3.57
C PRO A 31 -4.68 11.18 -2.48
N VAL A 32 -5.98 11.08 -2.75
CA VAL A 32 -7.05 11.34 -1.77
C VAL A 32 -7.10 10.21 -0.75
N CYS A 33 -7.06 8.95 -1.23
CA CYS A 33 -7.09 7.77 -0.39
C CYS A 33 -5.86 7.69 0.52
N PHE A 34 -4.65 7.89 -0.01
CA PHE A 34 -3.44 7.94 0.82
C PHE A 34 -3.46 9.10 1.81
N GLY A 35 -3.99 10.27 1.38
CA GLY A 35 -4.19 11.40 2.28
C GLY A 35 -4.95 10.98 3.53
N SER A 36 -6.08 10.33 3.37
CA SER A 36 -6.89 9.86 4.50
C SER A 36 -6.26 8.67 5.24
N MET A 37 -5.66 7.71 4.52
CA MET A 37 -5.09 6.49 5.11
C MET A 37 -4.01 6.79 6.14
N TYR A 38 -3.09 7.71 5.84
CA TYR A 38 -1.95 7.99 6.72
C TYR A 38 -2.12 9.19 7.63
N THR A 39 -3.16 10.02 7.44
CA THR A 39 -3.49 11.12 8.36
C THR A 39 -4.63 10.75 9.33
N GLY A 40 -5.47 9.78 8.96
CA GLY A 40 -6.66 9.41 9.72
C GLY A 40 -7.79 10.45 9.63
N VAL A 41 -7.73 11.42 8.70
CA VAL A 41 -8.76 12.46 8.55
C VAL A 41 -9.39 12.45 7.16
N SER A 42 -10.55 13.10 7.04
CA SER A 42 -11.28 13.17 5.76
C SER A 42 -10.58 14.06 4.73
N PRO A 43 -10.93 13.92 3.43
CA PRO A 43 -10.45 14.79 2.35
C PRO A 43 -10.69 16.28 2.60
N ASP A 44 -11.75 16.64 3.31
CA ASP A 44 -12.03 18.03 3.69
C ASP A 44 -10.97 18.61 4.63
N VAL A 45 -10.38 17.78 5.46
CA VAL A 45 -9.37 18.19 6.46
C VAL A 45 -7.96 18.18 5.88
N HIS A 46 -7.55 17.09 5.18
CA HIS A 46 -6.21 17.05 4.58
C HIS A 46 -6.09 17.84 3.26
N GLY A 47 -7.21 18.27 2.67
CA GLY A 47 -7.27 19.22 1.57
C GLY A 47 -7.10 18.63 0.16
N ILE A 48 -6.82 17.35 -0.01
CA ILE A 48 -6.74 16.70 -1.33
C ILE A 48 -8.12 16.15 -1.69
N LYS A 49 -8.72 16.69 -2.78
CA LYS A 49 -10.10 16.36 -3.22
C LYS A 49 -10.18 15.87 -4.66
N GLY A 50 -9.06 15.53 -5.27
CA GLY A 50 -9.00 15.09 -6.66
C GLY A 50 -7.62 14.55 -7.00
N TYR A 51 -7.39 14.22 -8.27
CA TYR A 51 -6.10 13.70 -8.74
C TYR A 51 -5.04 14.80 -8.84
N VAL A 52 -4.67 15.32 -7.67
CA VAL A 52 -3.59 16.29 -7.49
C VAL A 52 -2.68 15.82 -6.37
N LYS A 53 -1.41 16.16 -6.42
CA LYS A 53 -0.38 15.65 -5.49
C LYS A 53 0.31 16.77 -4.71
N PRO A 54 -0.42 17.66 -3.99
CA PRO A 54 0.21 18.64 -3.12
C PRO A 54 0.83 17.93 -1.91
N VAL A 55 1.85 18.54 -1.33
CA VAL A 55 2.37 18.07 -0.04
C VAL A 55 1.32 18.30 1.04
N ILE A 56 0.94 17.25 1.74
CA ILE A 56 0.00 17.32 2.87
C ILE A 56 0.66 18.09 4.01
N THR A 57 -0.10 18.98 4.65
CA THR A 57 0.38 19.81 5.77
C THR A 57 -0.19 19.40 7.12
N VAL A 58 -1.24 18.58 7.13
CA VAL A 58 -1.78 18.03 8.37
C VAL A 58 -0.87 16.91 8.90
N ASP A 59 -0.96 16.69 10.19
CA ASP A 59 -0.20 15.64 10.88
C ASP A 59 -0.54 14.25 10.36
N SER A 60 0.44 13.40 10.28
CA SER A 60 0.31 12.06 9.71
C SER A 60 1.09 11.02 10.51
N LEU A 61 0.95 9.76 10.13
CA LEU A 61 1.77 8.67 10.67
C LEU A 61 3.27 8.95 10.47
N PHE A 62 3.64 9.60 9.36
CA PHE A 62 5.02 9.99 9.01
C PHE A 62 5.55 11.17 9.82
N ASP A 63 4.71 11.83 10.62
CA ASP A 63 5.10 12.87 11.57
C ASP A 63 5.10 12.33 12.99
N SER A 64 4.07 11.55 13.36
CA SER A 64 3.87 11.07 14.73
C SER A 64 4.91 10.02 15.15
N LEU A 65 5.30 9.13 14.24
CA LEU A 65 6.30 8.10 14.52
C LEU A 65 7.69 8.71 14.76
N PRO A 66 8.27 9.57 13.89
CA PRO A 66 9.53 10.23 14.18
C PRO A 66 9.52 11.04 15.47
N ARG A 67 8.46 11.78 15.78
CA ARG A 67 8.31 12.48 17.07
C ARG A 67 8.33 11.55 18.27
N SER A 68 7.95 10.29 18.08
CA SER A 68 8.02 9.24 19.11
C SER A 68 9.35 8.48 19.11
N GLY A 69 10.36 8.96 18.38
CA GLY A 69 11.68 8.35 18.28
C GLY A 69 11.73 7.10 17.40
N LYS A 70 10.70 6.89 16.56
CA LYS A 70 10.59 5.75 15.65
C LYS A 70 11.19 6.08 14.28
N LYS A 71 11.92 5.13 13.71
CA LYS A 71 12.50 5.25 12.38
C LYS A 71 11.54 4.72 11.32
N VAL A 72 11.31 5.52 10.31
CA VAL A 72 10.36 5.21 9.22
C VAL A 72 11.06 5.27 7.88
N ALA A 73 10.84 4.26 7.05
CA ALA A 73 11.22 4.25 5.64
C ALA A 73 9.97 4.25 4.74
N LEU A 74 9.99 5.08 3.71
CA LEU A 74 9.02 5.07 2.62
C LEU A 74 9.72 4.61 1.34
N VAL A 75 9.37 3.41 0.87
CA VAL A 75 9.88 2.82 -0.36
C VAL A 75 8.77 2.86 -1.41
N THR A 76 8.99 3.59 -2.49
CA THR A 76 7.91 3.91 -3.42
C THR A 76 8.41 4.19 -4.82
N VAL A 77 7.53 4.03 -5.81
CA VAL A 77 7.81 4.36 -7.20
C VAL A 77 7.95 5.87 -7.38
N ALA A 78 8.90 6.28 -8.22
CA ALA A 78 9.16 7.68 -8.56
C ALA A 78 7.92 8.37 -9.13
N LYS A 79 7.64 9.61 -8.70
CA LYS A 79 6.49 10.43 -9.12
C LYS A 79 5.12 9.85 -8.75
N SER A 80 5.06 8.77 -8.00
CA SER A 80 3.82 8.22 -7.46
C SER A 80 3.13 9.20 -6.51
N SER A 81 1.87 8.95 -6.18
CA SER A 81 1.16 9.76 -5.18
C SER A 81 1.84 9.68 -3.82
N MET A 82 2.29 8.48 -3.40
CA MET A 82 3.02 8.29 -2.15
C MET A 82 4.32 9.09 -2.10
N ALA A 83 5.09 9.10 -3.21
CA ALA A 83 6.33 9.87 -3.28
C ALA A 83 6.12 11.38 -3.15
N MET A 84 4.98 11.90 -3.58
CA MET A 84 4.74 13.34 -3.71
C MET A 84 4.00 13.95 -2.53
N VAL A 85 2.95 13.29 -2.03
CA VAL A 85 2.06 13.89 -1.02
C VAL A 85 2.67 13.92 0.38
N TYR A 86 3.68 13.09 0.64
CA TYR A 86 4.37 13.00 1.94
C TYR A 86 5.82 13.51 1.90
N LEU A 87 6.16 14.37 0.95
CA LEU A 87 7.48 15.03 0.93
C LEU A 87 7.71 15.89 2.20
N ASN A 88 8.99 16.14 2.50
CA ASN A 88 9.43 17.01 3.60
C ASN A 88 9.06 16.50 5.01
N ARG A 89 9.01 15.20 5.20
CA ARG A 89 8.89 14.56 6.52
C ARG A 89 10.26 14.11 7.03
N GLU A 90 10.41 13.96 8.34
CA GLU A 90 11.63 13.45 8.98
C GLU A 90 11.71 11.92 8.91
N ILE A 91 11.62 11.38 7.68
CA ILE A 91 11.68 9.95 7.38
C ILE A 91 12.69 9.69 6.26
N ASP A 92 13.09 8.44 6.07
CA ASP A 92 13.98 8.06 4.98
C ASP A 92 13.15 7.69 3.73
N TYR A 93 13.54 8.29 2.59
CA TYR A 93 12.87 8.08 1.30
C TYR A 93 13.74 7.23 0.39
N TYR A 94 13.15 6.15 -0.13
CA TYR A 94 13.72 5.30 -1.15
C TYR A 94 12.81 5.36 -2.36
N ILE A 95 13.22 6.13 -3.35
CA ILE A 95 12.44 6.40 -4.56
C ILE A 95 13.04 5.57 -5.69
N GLU A 96 12.33 4.55 -6.07
CA GLU A 96 12.78 3.56 -7.04
C GLU A 96 12.09 3.73 -8.39
N GLU A 97 12.64 3.10 -9.42
CA GLU A 97 12.15 3.24 -10.78
C GLU A 97 10.75 2.63 -10.97
N TYR A 98 10.55 1.40 -10.46
CA TYR A 98 9.28 0.67 -10.55
C TYR A 98 9.19 -0.44 -9.49
N ASP A 99 8.12 -1.23 -9.50
CA ASP A 99 7.70 -2.17 -8.45
C ASP A 99 8.75 -3.21 -8.06
N ASP A 100 9.49 -3.77 -9.04
CA ASP A 100 10.56 -4.73 -8.75
C ASP A 100 11.67 -4.08 -7.91
N ALA A 101 12.12 -2.90 -8.30
CA ALA A 101 13.14 -2.15 -7.58
C ALA A 101 12.65 -1.73 -6.18
N VAL A 102 11.37 -1.34 -6.06
CA VAL A 102 10.71 -1.06 -4.78
C VAL A 102 10.76 -2.29 -3.87
N THR A 103 10.38 -3.45 -4.40
CA THR A 103 10.34 -4.71 -3.65
C THR A 103 11.75 -5.12 -3.19
N GLU A 104 12.75 -5.08 -4.10
CA GLU A 104 14.15 -5.41 -3.76
C GLU A 104 14.71 -4.46 -2.70
N LYS A 105 14.44 -3.14 -2.82
CA LYS A 105 14.85 -2.17 -1.81
C LYS A 105 14.21 -2.45 -0.44
N ALA A 106 12.93 -2.77 -0.42
CA ALA A 106 12.23 -3.09 0.82
C ALA A 106 12.81 -4.35 1.49
N LEU A 107 13.13 -5.40 0.71
CA LEU A 107 13.81 -6.60 1.20
C LEU A 107 15.17 -6.26 1.84
N GLU A 108 15.98 -5.43 1.18
CA GLU A 108 17.26 -4.95 1.72
C GLU A 108 17.08 -4.26 3.08
N LEU A 109 16.08 -3.38 3.20
CA LEU A 109 15.82 -2.64 4.44
C LEU A 109 15.32 -3.54 5.58
N ILE A 110 14.45 -4.51 5.27
CA ILE A 110 13.99 -5.52 6.24
C ILE A 110 15.18 -6.31 6.78
N GLN A 111 16.11 -6.75 5.91
CA GLN A 111 17.30 -7.51 6.32
C GLN A 111 18.23 -6.69 7.22
N LYS A 112 18.31 -5.37 7.02
CA LYS A 112 19.12 -4.47 7.85
C LYS A 112 18.54 -4.21 9.23
N ASP A 113 17.26 -4.47 9.43
CA ASP A 113 16.54 -4.31 10.72
C ASP A 113 16.82 -2.97 11.41
N GLN A 114 16.64 -1.88 10.66
CA GLN A 114 16.95 -0.51 11.13
C GLN A 114 15.72 0.38 11.29
N TYR A 115 14.54 -0.09 10.88
CA TYR A 115 13.30 0.68 10.84
C TYR A 115 12.21 0.05 11.70
N ASP A 116 11.45 0.90 12.37
CA ASP A 116 10.23 0.51 13.09
C ASP A 116 9.02 0.39 12.15
N LEU A 117 9.01 1.15 11.05
CA LEU A 117 8.00 1.07 9.99
C LEU A 117 8.66 1.16 8.63
N ILE A 118 8.31 0.25 7.73
CA ILE A 118 8.64 0.32 6.31
C ILE A 118 7.32 0.33 5.54
N VAL A 119 7.03 1.43 4.85
CA VAL A 119 5.89 1.52 3.92
C VAL A 119 6.40 1.23 2.52
N VAL A 120 5.79 0.25 1.87
CA VAL A 120 6.14 -0.20 0.52
C VAL A 120 4.95 0.07 -0.40
N TYR A 121 5.16 0.83 -1.46
CA TYR A 121 4.11 1.15 -2.42
C TYR A 121 4.45 0.66 -3.82
N ASN A 122 3.66 -0.29 -4.29
CA ASN A 122 3.66 -0.85 -5.62
C ASN A 122 2.44 -0.34 -6.40
N GLN A 123 2.60 -0.03 -7.70
CA GLN A 123 1.55 0.57 -8.52
C GLN A 123 1.24 -0.18 -9.82
N GLU A 124 1.97 -1.23 -10.17
CA GLU A 124 1.87 -1.91 -11.46
C GLU A 124 0.42 -2.34 -11.79
N TYR A 125 -0.32 -2.87 -10.81
CA TYR A 125 -1.71 -3.28 -11.04
C TYR A 125 -2.60 -2.12 -11.47
N ASP A 126 -2.48 -0.97 -10.80
CA ASP A 126 -3.24 0.24 -11.13
C ASP A 126 -2.88 0.77 -12.53
N ASP A 127 -1.58 0.82 -12.85
CA ASP A 127 -1.11 1.18 -14.18
C ASP A 127 -1.66 0.25 -15.29
N MET A 128 -1.74 -1.06 -15.02
CA MET A 128 -2.23 -2.02 -16.00
C MET A 128 -3.73 -1.93 -16.21
N ILE A 129 -4.54 -1.77 -15.17
CA ILE A 129 -5.99 -1.63 -15.36
C ILE A 129 -6.33 -0.37 -16.17
N HIS A 130 -5.60 0.72 -15.98
CA HIS A 130 -5.81 1.95 -16.76
C HIS A 130 -5.46 1.82 -18.24
N ARG A 131 -4.56 0.90 -18.59
CA ARG A 131 -4.16 0.62 -19.98
C ARG A 131 -4.99 -0.48 -20.64
N THR A 132 -5.61 -1.32 -19.81
CA THR A 132 -6.33 -2.51 -20.23
C THR A 132 -7.67 -2.61 -19.48
N GLN A 133 -8.00 -3.76 -18.94
CA GLN A 133 -9.20 -4.00 -18.13
C GLN A 133 -8.82 -4.62 -16.80
N PRO A 134 -9.64 -4.45 -15.73
CA PRO A 134 -9.34 -4.97 -14.39
C PRO A 134 -9.00 -6.46 -14.31
N GLU A 135 -9.51 -7.26 -15.24
CA GLU A 135 -9.30 -8.72 -15.30
C GLU A 135 -8.61 -9.16 -16.59
N SER A 136 -7.93 -8.25 -17.30
CA SER A 136 -7.09 -8.62 -18.45
C SER A 136 -5.93 -9.50 -18.03
N PRO A 137 -5.36 -10.30 -18.93
CA PRO A 137 -4.17 -11.09 -18.62
C PRO A 137 -3.01 -10.26 -18.05
N GLU A 138 -2.80 -9.05 -18.56
CA GLU A 138 -1.77 -8.11 -18.12
C GLU A 138 -2.04 -7.59 -16.71
N ALA A 139 -3.29 -7.18 -16.41
CA ALA A 139 -3.68 -6.75 -15.06
C ALA A 139 -3.58 -7.90 -14.06
N MET A 140 -3.98 -9.11 -14.46
CA MET A 140 -3.85 -10.29 -13.59
C MET A 140 -2.40 -10.68 -13.36
N ALA A 141 -1.51 -10.52 -14.34
CA ALA A 141 -0.07 -10.71 -14.13
C ALA A 141 0.48 -9.72 -13.10
N ALA A 142 0.14 -8.43 -13.21
CA ALA A 142 0.52 -7.41 -12.23
C ALA A 142 -0.05 -7.70 -10.82
N PHE A 143 -1.29 -8.20 -10.74
CA PHE A 143 -1.89 -8.64 -9.47
C PHE A 143 -1.09 -9.78 -8.83
N HIS A 144 -0.65 -10.78 -9.61
CA HIS A 144 0.19 -11.87 -9.13
C HIS A 144 1.58 -11.39 -8.72
N HIS A 145 2.17 -10.40 -9.42
CA HIS A 145 3.44 -9.77 -9.00
C HIS A 145 3.32 -9.10 -7.64
N HIS A 146 2.21 -8.39 -7.36
CA HIS A 146 1.98 -7.80 -6.04
C HIS A 146 1.84 -8.88 -4.95
N ILE A 147 1.16 -10.00 -5.24
CA ILE A 147 1.04 -11.12 -4.29
C ILE A 147 2.42 -11.74 -4.01
N ASP A 148 3.23 -11.98 -5.04
CA ASP A 148 4.60 -12.49 -4.89
C ASP A 148 5.47 -11.52 -4.08
N ALA A 149 5.41 -10.22 -4.38
CA ALA A 149 6.12 -9.20 -3.63
C ALA A 149 5.75 -9.26 -2.13
N PHE A 150 4.46 -9.32 -1.80
CA PHE A 150 4.00 -9.42 -0.42
C PHE A 150 4.48 -10.72 0.27
N ASP A 151 4.41 -11.84 -0.42
CA ASP A 151 4.89 -13.14 0.11
C ASP A 151 6.39 -13.11 0.41
N ARG A 152 7.20 -12.57 -0.52
CA ARG A 152 8.65 -12.39 -0.35
C ARG A 152 8.97 -11.46 0.82
N LEU A 153 8.30 -10.31 0.91
CA LEU A 153 8.47 -9.34 2.01
C LEU A 153 8.10 -9.97 3.35
N THR A 154 6.97 -10.68 3.41
CA THR A 154 6.51 -11.35 4.64
C THR A 154 7.47 -12.45 5.10
N LYS A 155 7.97 -13.27 4.17
CA LYS A 155 9.01 -14.28 4.47
C LYS A 155 10.28 -13.63 5.00
N CYS A 156 10.68 -12.51 4.42
CA CYS A 156 11.85 -11.76 4.85
C CYS A 156 11.65 -11.19 6.27
N VAL A 157 10.48 -10.61 6.59
CA VAL A 157 10.14 -10.15 7.95
C VAL A 157 10.21 -11.31 8.95
N LYS A 158 9.58 -12.44 8.65
CA LYS A 158 9.61 -13.63 9.54
C LYS A 158 11.01 -14.17 9.80
N ALA A 159 11.91 -14.04 8.82
CA ALA A 159 13.29 -14.51 8.94
C ALA A 159 14.19 -13.56 9.72
N ASN A 160 13.99 -12.24 9.58
CA ASN A 160 14.91 -11.25 10.11
C ASN A 160 14.39 -10.51 11.35
N TRP A 161 13.05 -10.45 11.59
CA TRP A 161 12.44 -9.75 12.71
C TRP A 161 11.87 -10.71 13.78
N ALA A 162 12.43 -11.91 13.90
CA ALA A 162 11.95 -12.91 14.88
C ALA A 162 12.08 -12.44 16.34
N ASP A 163 12.96 -11.49 16.62
CA ASP A 163 13.18 -10.91 17.95
C ASP A 163 12.27 -9.70 18.24
N HIS A 164 11.39 -9.34 17.32
CA HIS A 164 10.43 -8.25 17.44
C HIS A 164 8.98 -8.75 17.42
N ASP A 165 8.08 -8.01 18.07
CA ASP A 165 6.66 -8.09 17.76
C ASP A 165 6.47 -7.37 16.42
N ALA A 166 6.15 -8.12 15.37
CA ALA A 166 6.05 -7.60 14.02
C ALA A 166 4.62 -7.68 13.48
N MET A 167 4.25 -6.74 12.63
CA MET A 167 3.00 -6.76 11.89
C MET A 167 3.29 -6.52 10.40
N VAL A 168 2.69 -7.31 9.53
CA VAL A 168 2.65 -7.05 8.09
C VAL A 168 1.23 -6.75 7.66
N VAL A 169 1.08 -5.83 6.72
CA VAL A 169 -0.23 -5.38 6.24
C VAL A 169 -0.24 -5.39 4.72
N TRP A 170 -1.25 -6.05 4.14
CA TRP A 170 -1.65 -5.87 2.75
C TRP A 170 -2.84 -4.92 2.73
N ALA A 171 -2.69 -3.74 2.12
CA ALA A 171 -3.69 -2.71 2.13
C ALA A 171 -3.84 -2.06 0.74
N SER A 172 -5.00 -2.21 0.14
CA SER A 172 -5.36 -1.44 -1.06
C SER A 172 -5.90 -0.07 -0.65
N ASP A 173 -5.52 0.96 -1.37
CA ASP A 173 -5.97 2.33 -1.14
C ASP A 173 -7.38 2.57 -1.72
N HIS A 174 -7.71 1.95 -2.85
CA HIS A 174 -9.04 1.95 -3.47
C HIS A 174 -9.30 0.66 -4.25
N GLY A 175 -10.53 0.50 -4.72
CA GLY A 175 -10.90 -0.51 -5.70
C GLY A 175 -10.89 0.05 -7.12
N ASN A 176 -11.59 -0.62 -8.03
CA ASN A 176 -11.68 -0.18 -9.42
C ASN A 176 -12.95 -0.71 -10.09
N HIS A 177 -13.34 -0.04 -11.18
CA HIS A 177 -14.44 -0.44 -12.06
C HIS A 177 -14.00 -0.35 -13.52
N MET A 178 -14.81 -0.85 -14.44
CA MET A 178 -14.64 -0.65 -15.87
C MET A 178 -15.39 0.61 -16.29
N ASN A 179 -14.71 1.52 -17.00
CA ASN A 179 -15.33 2.72 -17.56
C ASN A 179 -15.97 2.46 -18.93
N ASP A 180 -16.62 3.48 -19.49
CA ASP A 180 -17.29 3.42 -20.80
C ASP A 180 -16.34 3.21 -22.00
N GLN A 181 -15.03 3.28 -21.78
CA GLN A 181 -13.99 3.06 -22.80
C GLN A 181 -13.38 1.66 -22.70
N ASP A 182 -13.99 0.76 -21.94
CA ASP A 182 -13.50 -0.60 -21.67
C ASP A 182 -12.12 -0.65 -21.00
N HIS A 183 -11.76 0.38 -20.22
CA HIS A 183 -10.56 0.40 -19.40
C HIS A 183 -10.93 0.39 -17.91
N GLY A 184 -10.00 -0.06 -17.08
CA GLY A 184 -10.12 0.08 -15.63
C GLY A 184 -10.03 1.56 -15.23
N ALA A 185 -10.83 1.93 -14.27
CA ALA A 185 -10.88 3.28 -13.69
C ALA A 185 -11.24 3.22 -12.21
N HIS A 186 -11.03 4.32 -11.53
CA HIS A 186 -11.44 4.55 -10.15
C HIS A 186 -11.68 6.07 -9.95
N GLY A 187 -12.12 6.48 -8.78
CA GLY A 187 -12.40 7.89 -8.47
C GLY A 187 -13.87 8.17 -8.22
N GLU A 188 -14.72 7.16 -8.39
CA GLU A 188 -16.16 7.31 -8.19
C GLU A 188 -16.59 6.90 -6.77
N ASP A 189 -17.70 7.49 -6.32
CA ASP A 189 -18.37 7.06 -5.09
C ASP A 189 -19.26 5.85 -5.39
N CYS A 190 -18.66 4.72 -5.69
CA CYS A 190 -19.33 3.48 -5.97
C CYS A 190 -18.74 2.31 -5.17
N PRO A 191 -19.53 1.26 -4.89
CA PRO A 191 -19.06 0.13 -4.08
C PRO A 191 -17.82 -0.58 -4.61
N ARG A 192 -17.58 -0.55 -5.93
CA ARG A 192 -16.40 -1.19 -6.56
C ARG A 192 -15.11 -0.45 -6.26
N ASP A 193 -15.18 0.87 -6.16
CA ASP A 193 -14.04 1.74 -5.88
C ASP A 193 -13.81 1.91 -4.38
N ILE A 194 -14.90 1.93 -3.59
CA ILE A 194 -14.85 2.30 -2.17
C ILE A 194 -14.59 1.09 -1.28
N ASN A 195 -15.14 -0.10 -1.61
CA ASN A 195 -15.04 -1.26 -0.73
C ASN A 195 -13.77 -2.07 -1.04
N VAL A 196 -12.82 -2.02 -0.12
CA VAL A 196 -11.56 -2.78 -0.19
C VAL A 196 -11.40 -3.71 1.00
N MET A 197 -10.43 -4.60 0.95
CA MET A 197 -10.04 -5.47 2.06
C MET A 197 -8.60 -5.17 2.47
N HIS A 198 -8.39 -4.99 3.77
CA HIS A 198 -7.07 -4.98 4.36
C HIS A 198 -6.82 -6.28 5.13
N TYR A 199 -5.61 -6.81 4.97
CA TYR A 199 -5.20 -8.05 5.62
C TYR A 199 -4.02 -7.79 6.55
N TYR A 200 -4.09 -8.30 7.78
CA TYR A 200 -3.12 -8.06 8.82
C TYR A 200 -2.54 -9.37 9.32
N GLY A 201 -1.22 -9.49 9.27
CA GLY A 201 -0.45 -10.60 9.84
C GLY A 201 0.29 -10.13 11.08
N ILE A 202 0.03 -10.77 12.22
CA ILE A 202 0.64 -10.45 13.51
C ILE A 202 1.60 -11.57 13.87
N TYR A 203 2.85 -11.23 14.10
CA TYR A 203 3.93 -12.16 14.45
C TYR A 203 4.54 -11.75 15.79
N PRO A 204 4.11 -12.40 16.88
CA PRO A 204 4.71 -12.16 18.17
C PRO A 204 6.19 -12.55 18.18
N LYS A 205 7.01 -11.80 18.90
CA LYS A 205 8.39 -12.10 19.20
C LYS A 205 8.53 -13.56 19.68
N LYS A 206 9.48 -14.25 19.12
CA LYS A 206 9.84 -15.58 19.60
C LYS A 206 10.60 -15.44 20.93
N HIS A 207 10.01 -15.96 21.99
CA HIS A 207 10.71 -16.07 23.25
C HIS A 207 11.79 -17.16 23.13
N PRO A 208 13.00 -16.92 23.67
CA PRO A 208 14.07 -17.92 23.70
C PRO A 208 13.69 -19.15 24.51
#